data_ed179131b891a674690d8007d7831e8e
#
_entry.id   ed179131b891a674690d8007d7831e8e
#
_cell.length_a   1.000
_cell.length_b   1.000
_cell.length_c   1.000
_cell.angle_alpha   90.00
_cell.angle_beta   90.00
_cell.angle_gamma   90.00
#
_symmetry.space_group_name_H-M   'P 1'
#
loop_
_entity.id
_entity.type
_entity.pdbx_description
1 polymer ?
#
loop_
_entity_poly.entity_id
_entity_poly.type
_entity_poly.pdbx_seq_one_letter_code
_entity_poly.pdbx_strand_id
1 'polypeptide(L)'
;LAVTTGKSFLPVELVFNPNWWYRTAGISFDQSFYLDVETRVRHDVTMRRVLYERYGDLGLGEPDPHPRPIIGSTHVAGGFVIPALLGAEVIFAADAAPQPRPLDLTVGQIEALEKPDFRGTWPMKQIMADMDALEARYGYVAGDLNTDGVLNAAYHLYGQRLFLDFYQAPERARRLLDLIGELIVDVALYVRGRTGSCSTSVNRMVQHVDPGLFLHANCSVQMISPESYRKLHLPVEGDMARRIQPYGIHHCGDNLHRIAPLYAELPAIFYGVGWGSDVALARQALPDAFFNLRLSPVRMLQATPDEIAADTEGLLLAAGPLERAGVCCINMDYGTPDDNIYAMFQVVQRYRRYGG
;
A
#
# COMPACT_ATOMS: atom_id res chain seq x y z
N LEU A 1 11.36 -17.86 0.98
CA LEU A 1 10.05 -17.52 0.41
C LEU A 1 10.28 -16.62 -0.80
N ALA A 2 9.72 -17.00 -1.96
CA ALA A 2 9.76 -16.16 -3.14
C ALA A 2 8.89 -14.91 -2.89
N VAL A 3 9.48 -13.73 -2.99
CA VAL A 3 8.74 -12.47 -2.84
C VAL A 3 7.94 -12.17 -4.10
N THR A 4 8.46 -12.59 -5.25
CA THR A 4 7.80 -12.41 -6.54
C THR A 4 7.28 -13.73 -7.08
N THR A 5 6.23 -13.69 -7.87
CA THR A 5 5.65 -14.87 -8.51
C THR A 5 6.57 -15.48 -9.61
N GLY A 6 7.83 -15.05 -9.70
CA GLY A 6 8.84 -15.60 -10.59
C GLY A 6 8.64 -15.29 -12.08
N LYS A 7 7.69 -14.45 -12.44
CA LYS A 7 7.30 -14.23 -13.83
C LYS A 7 8.04 -13.12 -14.56
N SER A 8 8.75 -12.23 -13.86
CA SER A 8 9.56 -11.21 -14.53
C SER A 8 10.68 -10.70 -13.63
N PHE A 9 11.87 -10.73 -14.19
CA PHE A 9 13.02 -10.01 -13.67
C PHE A 9 12.72 -8.50 -13.70
N LEU A 10 13.04 -7.80 -12.62
CA LEU A 10 12.87 -6.35 -12.49
C LEU A 10 11.42 -5.88 -12.80
N PRO A 11 10.42 -6.28 -11.99
CA PRO A 11 9.03 -5.94 -12.23
C PRO A 11 8.78 -4.43 -12.16
N VAL A 12 7.78 -3.95 -12.91
CA VAL A 12 7.32 -2.57 -12.88
C VAL A 12 5.86 -2.52 -12.43
N GLU A 13 5.56 -1.61 -11.51
CA GLU A 13 4.22 -1.38 -11.00
C GLU A 13 3.81 0.08 -11.18
N LEU A 14 2.60 0.29 -11.66
CA LEU A 14 1.98 1.61 -11.79
C LEU A 14 0.67 1.66 -11.04
N VAL A 15 0.43 2.75 -10.31
CA VAL A 15 -0.88 3.01 -9.68
C VAL A 15 -1.30 4.44 -9.95
N PHE A 16 -2.42 4.56 -10.64
CA PHE A 16 -3.05 5.85 -10.95
C PHE A 16 -4.00 6.28 -9.83
N ASN A 17 -4.03 7.56 -9.53
CA ASN A 17 -4.96 8.14 -8.57
C ASN A 17 -6.42 8.08 -9.04
N PRO A 18 -7.39 8.18 -8.13
CA PRO A 18 -8.81 8.25 -8.48
C PRO A 18 -9.13 9.34 -9.52
N ASN A 19 -8.50 10.52 -9.45
CA ASN A 19 -8.72 11.59 -10.41
C ASN A 19 -8.32 11.20 -11.85
N TRP A 20 -7.27 10.37 -12.02
CA TRP A 20 -6.90 9.84 -13.32
C TRP A 20 -8.01 8.93 -13.88
N TRP A 21 -8.50 8.01 -13.06
CA TRP A 21 -9.58 7.10 -13.44
C TRP A 21 -10.89 7.82 -13.73
N TYR A 22 -11.24 8.79 -12.89
CA TYR A 22 -12.45 9.58 -13.05
C TYR A 22 -12.45 10.35 -14.39
N ARG A 23 -11.32 11.01 -14.70
CA ARG A 23 -11.19 11.80 -15.93
C ARG A 23 -10.93 10.96 -17.18
N THR A 24 -10.25 9.83 -17.05
CA THR A 24 -9.90 8.96 -18.20
C THR A 24 -11.01 7.98 -18.54
N ALA A 25 -11.70 7.42 -17.56
CA ALA A 25 -12.63 6.32 -17.71
C ALA A 25 -14.04 6.58 -17.12
N GLY A 26 -14.29 7.77 -16.54
CA GLY A 26 -15.57 8.11 -15.91
C GLY A 26 -15.88 7.28 -14.67
N ILE A 27 -14.87 6.68 -14.03
CA ILE A 27 -15.05 5.85 -12.84
C ILE A 27 -15.15 6.75 -11.61
N SER A 28 -16.31 6.74 -10.95
CA SER A 28 -16.49 7.42 -9.67
C SER A 28 -15.97 6.57 -8.51
N PHE A 29 -15.24 7.21 -7.59
CA PHE A 29 -14.72 6.62 -6.36
C PHE A 29 -15.56 6.97 -5.14
N ASP A 30 -16.84 7.26 -5.33
CA ASP A 30 -17.79 7.44 -4.26
C ASP A 30 -18.00 6.16 -3.42
N GLN A 31 -18.89 6.23 -2.45
CA GLN A 31 -19.15 5.11 -1.55
C GLN A 31 -19.53 3.82 -2.29
N SER A 32 -20.20 3.91 -3.43
CA SER A 32 -20.61 2.72 -4.19
C SER A 32 -19.43 1.94 -4.76
N PHE A 33 -18.34 2.63 -5.13
CA PHE A 33 -17.12 1.96 -5.59
C PHE A 33 -16.53 1.04 -4.52
N TYR A 34 -16.63 1.39 -3.24
CA TYR A 34 -16.03 0.64 -2.14
C TYR A 34 -16.96 -0.37 -1.50
N LEU A 35 -18.26 -0.09 -1.48
CA LEU A 35 -19.25 -0.83 -0.68
C LEU A 35 -20.40 -1.45 -1.50
N ASP A 36 -20.33 -1.41 -2.83
CA ASP A 36 -21.27 -2.10 -3.72
C ASP A 36 -20.51 -3.07 -4.62
N VAL A 37 -20.76 -4.36 -4.45
CA VAL A 37 -20.02 -5.42 -5.14
C VAL A 37 -20.18 -5.40 -6.65
N GLU A 38 -21.38 -5.09 -7.15
CA GLU A 38 -21.66 -5.07 -8.60
C GLU A 38 -20.93 -3.88 -9.26
N THR A 39 -20.94 -2.74 -8.60
CA THR A 39 -20.19 -1.57 -9.03
C THR A 39 -18.69 -1.85 -9.04
N ARG A 40 -18.18 -2.49 -8.00
CA ARG A 40 -16.79 -2.90 -7.89
C ARG A 40 -16.36 -3.83 -9.02
N VAL A 41 -17.09 -4.91 -9.24
CA VAL A 41 -16.80 -5.89 -10.30
C VAL A 41 -16.84 -5.25 -11.69
N ARG A 42 -17.82 -4.40 -11.95
CA ARG A 42 -17.94 -3.67 -13.22
C ARG A 42 -16.77 -2.72 -13.45
N HIS A 43 -16.39 -1.95 -12.44
CA HIS A 43 -15.25 -1.03 -12.55
C HIS A 43 -13.92 -1.75 -12.68
N ASP A 44 -13.71 -2.88 -12.04
CA ASP A 44 -12.51 -3.70 -12.22
C ASP A 44 -12.33 -4.16 -13.68
N VAL A 45 -13.42 -4.58 -14.34
CA VAL A 45 -13.41 -4.91 -15.78
C VAL A 45 -13.02 -3.69 -16.62
N THR A 46 -13.65 -2.54 -16.34
CA THR A 46 -13.35 -1.29 -17.08
C THR A 46 -11.89 -0.87 -16.89
N MET A 47 -11.38 -0.91 -15.66
CA MET A 47 -10.00 -0.53 -15.35
C MET A 47 -8.99 -1.40 -16.09
N ARG A 48 -9.18 -2.73 -16.11
CA ARG A 48 -8.26 -3.64 -16.80
C ARG A 48 -8.28 -3.43 -18.31
N ARG A 49 -9.44 -3.15 -18.89
CA ARG A 49 -9.57 -2.83 -20.33
C ARG A 49 -8.88 -1.51 -20.67
N VAL A 50 -9.13 -0.45 -19.92
CA VAL A 50 -8.52 0.87 -20.14
C VAL A 50 -7.00 0.81 -20.01
N LEU A 51 -6.47 0.07 -19.04
CA LEU A 51 -5.04 -0.13 -18.95
C LEU A 51 -4.47 -0.85 -20.16
N TYR A 52 -5.16 -1.86 -20.67
CA TYR A 52 -4.73 -2.57 -21.89
C TYR A 52 -4.78 -1.69 -23.13
N GLU A 53 -5.87 -0.96 -23.32
CA GLU A 53 -6.02 -0.05 -24.48
C GLU A 53 -4.94 1.02 -24.50
N ARG A 54 -4.44 1.46 -23.35
CA ARG A 54 -3.45 2.52 -23.25
C ARG A 54 -2.01 2.03 -23.11
N TYR A 55 -1.80 0.93 -22.42
CA TYR A 55 -0.48 0.44 -22.03
C TYR A 55 -0.34 -1.09 -22.19
N GLY A 56 -1.11 -1.71 -23.05
CA GLY A 56 -1.06 -3.16 -23.29
C GLY A 56 0.27 -3.62 -23.86
N ASP A 57 0.94 -2.77 -24.63
CA ASP A 57 2.30 -2.99 -25.15
C ASP A 57 3.38 -2.99 -24.03
N LEU A 58 3.08 -2.37 -22.89
CA LEU A 58 3.89 -2.43 -21.67
C LEU A 58 3.52 -3.62 -20.76
N GLY A 59 2.54 -4.43 -21.17
CA GLY A 59 2.05 -5.59 -20.41
C GLY A 59 1.04 -5.25 -19.32
N LEU A 60 0.40 -4.07 -19.37
CA LEU A 60 -0.62 -3.67 -18.42
C LEU A 60 -2.03 -3.98 -18.94
N GLY A 61 -2.92 -4.30 -18.00
CA GLY A 61 -4.33 -4.57 -18.30
C GLY A 61 -4.58 -5.90 -19.00
N GLU A 62 -5.81 -6.05 -19.53
CA GLU A 62 -6.28 -7.25 -20.21
C GLU A 62 -7.14 -6.85 -21.42
N PRO A 63 -6.98 -7.51 -22.60
CA PRO A 63 -7.71 -7.13 -23.81
C PRO A 63 -9.21 -7.47 -23.73
N ASP A 64 -9.55 -8.56 -23.05
CA ASP A 64 -10.93 -9.03 -22.84
C ASP A 64 -11.14 -9.46 -21.38
N PRO A 65 -11.23 -8.50 -20.46
CA PRO A 65 -11.33 -8.80 -19.04
C PRO A 65 -12.71 -9.33 -18.67
N HIS A 66 -12.74 -10.53 -18.08
CA HIS A 66 -13.96 -11.10 -17.52
C HIS A 66 -14.23 -10.59 -16.10
N PRO A 67 -15.53 -10.50 -15.68
CA PRO A 67 -15.88 -10.20 -14.30
C PRO A 67 -15.20 -11.15 -13.31
N ARG A 68 -14.64 -10.60 -12.23
CA ARG A 68 -14.07 -11.38 -11.14
C ARG A 68 -14.61 -10.88 -9.79
N PRO A 69 -14.79 -11.77 -8.80
CA PRO A 69 -15.39 -11.44 -7.51
C PRO A 69 -14.39 -10.71 -6.61
N ILE A 70 -14.10 -9.45 -6.92
CA ILE A 70 -13.06 -8.69 -6.25
C ILE A 70 -13.60 -7.79 -5.15
N ILE A 71 -12.98 -7.86 -3.96
CA ILE A 71 -13.17 -6.89 -2.88
C ILE A 71 -12.00 -5.91 -2.83
N GLY A 72 -12.17 -4.83 -2.07
CA GLY A 72 -11.09 -3.88 -1.82
C GLY A 72 -10.68 -3.08 -3.05
N SER A 73 -9.51 -2.51 -2.99
CA SER A 73 -8.97 -1.60 -3.99
C SER A 73 -7.65 -2.14 -4.52
N THR A 74 -7.66 -2.78 -5.67
CA THR A 74 -6.44 -3.31 -6.30
C THR A 74 -5.68 -2.27 -7.11
N HIS A 75 -6.37 -1.22 -7.57
CA HIS A 75 -5.79 -0.22 -8.48
C HIS A 75 -5.65 1.17 -7.87
N VAL A 76 -6.19 1.42 -6.67
CA VAL A 76 -6.21 2.75 -6.05
C VAL A 76 -6.03 2.71 -4.53
N ALA A 77 -5.62 3.83 -3.97
CA ALA A 77 -5.57 4.07 -2.53
C ALA A 77 -6.95 4.01 -1.89
N GLY A 78 -7.02 3.56 -0.65
CA GLY A 78 -8.27 3.47 0.08
C GLY A 78 -8.12 2.93 1.50
N GLY A 79 -7.11 3.39 2.23
CA GLY A 79 -6.84 2.98 3.61
C GLY A 79 -7.78 3.63 4.63
N PHE A 80 -9.03 3.21 4.71
CA PHE A 80 -9.99 3.74 5.66
C PHE A 80 -10.52 2.71 6.68
N VAL A 81 -10.26 1.45 6.45
CA VAL A 81 -10.91 0.34 7.18
C VAL A 81 -10.62 0.41 8.68
N ILE A 82 -9.35 0.53 9.07
CA ILE A 82 -8.97 0.55 10.50
C ILE A 82 -9.45 1.83 11.21
N PRO A 83 -9.22 3.04 10.68
CA PRO A 83 -9.80 4.24 11.28
C PRO A 83 -11.32 4.19 11.43
N ALA A 84 -12.04 3.64 10.44
CA ALA A 84 -13.49 3.51 10.47
C ALA A 84 -13.96 2.50 11.53
N LEU A 85 -13.28 1.37 11.70
CA LEU A 85 -13.55 0.40 12.78
C LEU A 85 -13.38 1.04 14.16
N LEU A 86 -12.51 2.04 14.27
CA LEU A 86 -12.26 2.80 15.50
C LEU A 86 -13.12 4.06 15.62
N GLY A 87 -14.15 4.20 14.78
CA GLY A 87 -15.18 5.21 14.87
C GLY A 87 -15.00 6.45 13.99
N ALA A 88 -13.99 6.49 13.12
CA ALA A 88 -13.82 7.59 12.18
C ALA A 88 -14.91 7.57 11.09
N GLU A 89 -15.53 8.73 10.85
CA GLU A 89 -16.37 8.95 9.67
C GLU A 89 -15.50 8.94 8.42
N VAL A 90 -15.98 8.29 7.35
CA VAL A 90 -15.26 8.24 6.07
C VAL A 90 -15.92 9.16 5.06
N ILE A 91 -15.16 10.07 4.49
CA ILE A 91 -15.58 10.97 3.42
C ILE A 91 -15.21 10.33 2.09
N PHE A 92 -16.23 10.10 1.26
CA PHE A 92 -16.06 9.60 -0.10
C PHE A 92 -16.25 10.75 -1.11
N ALA A 93 -15.42 10.77 -2.14
CA ALA A 93 -15.50 11.72 -3.25
C ALA A 93 -15.35 11.00 -4.58
N ALA A 94 -15.93 11.56 -5.65
CA ALA A 94 -15.95 10.90 -6.95
C ALA A 94 -14.54 10.74 -7.58
N ASP A 95 -13.63 11.65 -7.30
CA ASP A 95 -12.31 11.74 -7.92
C ASP A 95 -11.14 11.71 -6.93
N ALA A 96 -11.39 11.29 -5.69
CA ALA A 96 -10.37 11.19 -4.65
C ALA A 96 -10.49 9.87 -3.87
N ALA A 97 -9.38 9.47 -3.23
CA ALA A 97 -9.38 8.35 -2.31
C ALA A 97 -10.24 8.67 -1.07
N PRO A 98 -10.89 7.66 -0.44
CA PRO A 98 -11.64 7.86 0.79
C PRO A 98 -10.74 8.44 1.88
N GLN A 99 -11.27 9.39 2.62
CA GLN A 99 -10.54 10.06 3.70
C GLN A 99 -11.26 9.84 5.03
N PRO A 100 -10.63 9.14 5.99
CA PRO A 100 -11.12 9.13 7.35
C PRO A 100 -11.05 10.53 7.94
N ARG A 101 -12.15 10.99 8.55
CA ARG A 101 -12.14 12.27 9.27
C ARG A 101 -11.32 12.12 10.55
N PRO A 102 -10.36 13.02 10.84
CA PRO A 102 -9.64 13.00 12.11
C PRO A 102 -10.59 13.09 13.29
N LEU A 103 -10.37 12.27 14.31
CA LEU A 103 -11.24 12.21 15.49
C LEU A 103 -10.78 13.13 16.60
N ASP A 104 -9.49 13.47 16.65
CA ASP A 104 -8.87 14.31 17.69
C ASP A 104 -9.29 13.90 19.11
N LEU A 105 -9.26 12.59 19.39
CA LEU A 105 -9.68 12.03 20.67
C LEU A 105 -8.91 12.65 21.83
N THR A 106 -9.61 12.87 22.92
CA THR A 106 -9.00 13.32 24.19
C THR A 106 -8.19 12.20 24.84
N VAL A 107 -7.32 12.56 25.79
CA VAL A 107 -6.55 11.60 26.58
C VAL A 107 -7.46 10.53 27.20
N GLY A 108 -8.55 10.95 27.86
CA GLY A 108 -9.49 10.01 28.50
C GLY A 108 -10.17 9.07 27.50
N GLN A 109 -10.48 9.55 26.29
CA GLN A 109 -11.03 8.68 25.24
C GLN A 109 -10.00 7.67 24.73
N ILE A 110 -8.73 8.07 24.58
CA ILE A 110 -7.64 7.13 24.21
C ILE A 110 -7.42 6.09 25.30
N GLU A 111 -7.45 6.49 26.57
CA GLU A 111 -7.31 5.56 27.70
C GLU A 111 -8.49 4.59 27.83
N ALA A 112 -9.67 5.01 27.44
CA ALA A 112 -10.88 4.17 27.43
C ALA A 112 -11.07 3.38 26.11
N LEU A 113 -10.23 3.60 25.12
CA LEU A 113 -10.39 2.95 23.81
C LEU A 113 -10.13 1.44 23.95
N GLU A 114 -11.08 0.64 23.47
CA GLU A 114 -10.98 -0.81 23.40
C GLU A 114 -10.95 -1.29 21.96
N LYS A 115 -10.36 -2.46 21.73
CA LYS A 115 -10.37 -3.10 20.42
C LYS A 115 -11.79 -3.53 20.05
N PRO A 116 -12.37 -3.02 18.94
CA PRO A 116 -13.71 -3.38 18.54
C PRO A 116 -13.77 -4.84 18.04
N ASP A 117 -14.95 -5.45 18.15
CA ASP A 117 -15.28 -6.64 17.35
C ASP A 117 -15.41 -6.21 15.88
N PHE A 118 -14.35 -6.40 15.10
CA PHE A 118 -14.34 -5.97 13.71
C PHE A 118 -15.42 -6.67 12.86
N ARG A 119 -15.86 -7.87 13.24
CA ARG A 119 -16.86 -8.63 12.47
C ARG A 119 -18.25 -8.03 12.60
N GLY A 120 -18.58 -7.47 13.77
CA GLY A 120 -19.83 -6.79 14.04
C GLY A 120 -19.84 -5.32 13.67
N THR A 121 -18.68 -4.71 13.38
CA THR A 121 -18.48 -3.28 13.20
C THR A 121 -18.33 -2.89 11.72
N TRP A 122 -18.95 -1.78 11.33
CA TRP A 122 -18.75 -1.19 10.00
C TRP A 122 -17.30 -0.68 9.88
N PRO A 123 -16.61 -0.83 8.73
CA PRO A 123 -17.11 -1.34 7.43
C PRO A 123 -16.98 -2.84 7.27
N MET A 124 -16.25 -3.54 8.15
CA MET A 124 -15.97 -4.97 7.97
C MET A 124 -17.22 -5.83 7.93
N LYS A 125 -18.25 -5.50 8.75
CA LYS A 125 -19.54 -6.19 8.69
C LYS A 125 -20.14 -6.20 7.28
N GLN A 126 -20.10 -5.06 6.59
CA GLN A 126 -20.58 -4.92 5.20
C GLN A 126 -19.67 -5.69 4.23
N ILE A 127 -18.35 -5.49 4.33
CA ILE A 127 -17.37 -6.15 3.46
C ILE A 127 -17.47 -7.68 3.57
N MET A 128 -17.71 -8.22 4.77
CA MET A 128 -17.92 -9.65 4.96
C MET A 128 -19.20 -10.15 4.27
N ALA A 129 -20.29 -9.40 4.38
CA ALA A 129 -21.52 -9.74 3.66
C ALA A 129 -21.32 -9.68 2.14
N ASP A 130 -20.55 -8.73 1.65
CA ASP A 130 -20.17 -8.61 0.24
C ASP A 130 -19.32 -9.82 -0.21
N MET A 131 -18.35 -10.26 0.62
CA MET A 131 -17.59 -11.49 0.37
C MET A 131 -18.50 -12.71 0.24
N ASP A 132 -19.47 -12.87 1.15
CA ASP A 132 -20.41 -13.98 1.13
C ASP A 132 -21.28 -13.97 -0.15
N ALA A 133 -21.73 -12.79 -0.57
CA ALA A 133 -22.50 -12.62 -1.81
C ALA A 133 -21.68 -12.94 -3.07
N LEU A 134 -20.42 -12.50 -3.10
CA LEU A 134 -19.50 -12.79 -4.21
C LEU A 134 -19.16 -14.30 -4.26
N GLU A 135 -18.86 -14.91 -3.12
CA GLU A 135 -18.56 -16.35 -3.05
C GLU A 135 -19.77 -17.19 -3.45
N ALA A 136 -20.99 -16.84 -3.02
CA ALA A 136 -22.22 -17.53 -3.43
C ALA A 136 -22.46 -17.44 -4.94
N ARG A 137 -22.10 -16.32 -5.58
CA ARG A 137 -22.31 -16.11 -7.02
C ARG A 137 -21.22 -16.70 -7.90
N TYR A 138 -19.96 -16.60 -7.50
CA TYR A 138 -18.80 -16.94 -8.33
C TYR A 138 -18.04 -18.20 -7.86
N GLY A 139 -18.37 -18.74 -6.68
CA GLY A 139 -17.68 -19.88 -6.09
C GLY A 139 -16.37 -19.55 -5.37
N TYR A 140 -15.95 -18.29 -5.37
CA TYR A 140 -14.76 -17.78 -4.68
C TYR A 140 -14.85 -16.27 -4.50
N VAL A 141 -13.96 -15.72 -3.71
CA VAL A 141 -13.76 -14.27 -3.57
C VAL A 141 -12.27 -13.94 -3.71
N ALA A 142 -11.94 -12.80 -4.28
CA ALA A 142 -10.57 -12.36 -4.55
C ALA A 142 -10.33 -10.91 -4.05
N GLY A 143 -9.06 -10.50 -4.08
CA GLY A 143 -8.64 -9.16 -3.66
C GLY A 143 -8.27 -9.10 -2.18
N ASP A 144 -8.01 -7.91 -1.71
CA ASP A 144 -7.67 -7.61 -0.32
C ASP A 144 -8.03 -6.18 0.06
N LEU A 145 -7.74 -5.79 1.29
CA LEU A 145 -8.08 -4.48 1.84
C LEU A 145 -6.81 -3.72 2.20
N ASN A 146 -6.82 -2.43 1.91
CA ASN A 146 -5.83 -1.53 2.49
C ASN A 146 -6.22 -1.23 3.94
N THR A 147 -5.46 -1.81 4.87
CA THR A 147 -5.67 -1.62 6.31
C THR A 147 -5.13 -0.29 6.82
N ASP A 148 -4.38 0.46 5.96
CA ASP A 148 -3.52 1.54 6.41
C ASP A 148 -2.38 1.03 7.32
N GLY A 149 -1.69 1.91 8.03
CA GLY A 149 -0.61 1.55 8.95
C GLY A 149 -0.89 1.96 10.37
N VAL A 150 -0.21 1.31 11.30
CA VAL A 150 -0.40 1.53 12.75
C VAL A 150 -0.25 3.02 13.12
N LEU A 151 0.87 3.64 12.71
CA LEU A 151 1.13 5.04 13.05
C LEU A 151 0.20 6.01 12.32
N ASN A 152 -0.17 5.69 11.06
CA ASN A 152 -1.13 6.47 10.29
C ASN A 152 -2.50 6.48 10.98
N ALA A 153 -3.01 5.30 11.33
CA ALA A 153 -4.30 5.17 12.01
C ALA A 153 -4.27 5.85 13.39
N ALA A 154 -3.19 5.68 14.16
CA ALA A 154 -3.02 6.36 15.45
C ALA A 154 -3.05 7.89 15.31
N TYR A 155 -2.43 8.41 14.25
CA TYR A 155 -2.46 9.85 13.96
C TYR A 155 -3.86 10.34 13.57
N HIS A 156 -4.64 9.56 12.80
CA HIS A 156 -6.04 9.89 12.49
C HIS A 156 -6.91 9.95 13.75
N LEU A 157 -6.64 9.12 14.76
CA LEU A 157 -7.41 9.06 15.99
C LEU A 157 -7.02 10.16 16.97
N TYR A 158 -5.74 10.45 17.14
CA TYR A 158 -5.21 11.24 18.24
C TYR A 158 -4.47 12.52 17.82
N GLY A 159 -4.26 12.69 16.52
CA GLY A 159 -3.62 13.88 15.97
C GLY A 159 -2.19 14.09 16.48
N GLN A 160 -1.76 15.34 16.58
CA GLN A 160 -0.40 15.70 17.01
C GLN A 160 -0.08 15.32 18.45
N ARG A 161 -1.10 15.11 19.30
CA ARG A 161 -0.91 14.66 20.70
C ARG A 161 -0.20 13.32 20.78
N LEU A 162 -0.37 12.45 19.78
CA LEU A 162 0.36 11.19 19.69
C LEU A 162 1.87 11.40 19.81
N PHE A 163 2.42 12.39 19.11
CA PHE A 163 3.88 12.65 19.13
C PHE A 163 4.35 13.28 20.46
N LEU A 164 3.50 14.05 21.13
CA LEU A 164 3.78 14.53 22.49
C LEU A 164 3.83 13.37 23.47
N ASP A 165 2.92 12.42 23.36
CA ASP A 165 2.85 11.25 24.23
C ASP A 165 4.05 10.29 24.05
N PHE A 166 4.72 10.32 22.91
CA PHE A 166 5.98 9.56 22.75
C PHE A 166 7.03 9.94 23.80
N TYR A 167 6.96 11.16 24.33
CA TYR A 167 7.87 11.68 25.35
C TYR A 167 7.21 11.81 26.72
N GLN A 168 5.96 12.23 26.79
CA GLN A 168 5.26 12.57 28.03
C GLN A 168 4.49 11.38 28.64
N ALA A 169 4.00 10.48 27.81
CA ALA A 169 3.20 9.32 28.22
C ALA A 169 3.41 8.13 27.29
N PRO A 170 4.65 7.61 27.19
CA PRO A 170 5.00 6.56 26.22
C PRO A 170 4.18 5.28 26.37
N GLU A 171 3.73 4.96 27.57
CA GLU A 171 2.86 3.79 27.82
C GLU A 171 1.47 3.95 27.16
N ARG A 172 0.91 5.16 27.21
CA ARG A 172 -0.37 5.44 26.54
C ARG A 172 -0.20 5.36 25.02
N ALA A 173 0.84 5.98 24.49
CA ALA A 173 1.14 5.89 23.06
C ALA A 173 1.33 4.44 22.63
N ARG A 174 2.12 3.67 23.37
CA ARG A 174 2.39 2.26 23.09
C ARG A 174 1.10 1.43 23.08
N ARG A 175 0.24 1.59 24.11
CA ARG A 175 -1.04 0.89 24.17
C ARG A 175 -1.94 1.17 22.97
N LEU A 176 -1.99 2.41 22.48
CA LEU A 176 -2.73 2.76 21.28
C LEU A 176 -2.14 2.05 20.05
N LEU A 177 -0.82 2.07 19.89
CA LEU A 177 -0.16 1.41 18.75
C LEU A 177 -0.38 -0.12 18.80
N ASP A 178 -0.29 -0.75 19.96
CA ASP A 178 -0.56 -2.18 20.15
C ASP A 178 -2.00 -2.55 19.77
N LEU A 179 -2.98 -1.77 20.24
CA LEU A 179 -4.40 -1.99 19.92
C LEU A 179 -4.66 -1.95 18.42
N ILE A 180 -4.08 -0.95 17.73
CA ILE A 180 -4.22 -0.81 16.28
C ILE A 180 -3.51 -1.94 15.55
N GLY A 181 -2.30 -2.29 15.97
CA GLY A 181 -1.53 -3.40 15.39
C GLY A 181 -2.27 -4.74 15.48
N GLU A 182 -2.86 -5.04 16.65
CA GLU A 182 -3.70 -6.22 16.82
C GLU A 182 -4.92 -6.23 15.89
N LEU A 183 -5.61 -5.09 15.75
CA LEU A 183 -6.78 -4.97 14.89
C LEU A 183 -6.40 -5.16 13.41
N ILE A 184 -5.27 -4.60 12.97
CA ILE A 184 -4.72 -4.81 11.61
C ILE A 184 -4.44 -6.31 11.38
N VAL A 185 -3.81 -6.98 12.33
CA VAL A 185 -3.51 -8.42 12.23
C VAL A 185 -4.79 -9.23 12.08
N ASP A 186 -5.79 -8.97 12.92
CA ASP A 186 -7.06 -9.70 12.90
C ASP A 186 -7.79 -9.53 11.56
N VAL A 187 -7.86 -8.31 11.05
CA VAL A 187 -8.49 -8.00 9.74
C VAL A 187 -7.70 -8.63 8.59
N ALA A 188 -6.38 -8.46 8.57
CA ALA A 188 -5.53 -8.98 7.49
C ALA A 188 -5.55 -10.51 7.40
N LEU A 189 -5.48 -11.20 8.55
CA LEU A 189 -5.56 -12.66 8.60
C LEU A 189 -6.94 -13.17 8.18
N TYR A 190 -8.02 -12.48 8.57
CA TYR A 190 -9.37 -12.82 8.13
C TYR A 190 -9.51 -12.70 6.61
N VAL A 191 -9.09 -11.57 6.04
CA VAL A 191 -9.16 -11.31 4.60
C VAL A 191 -8.33 -12.33 3.83
N ARG A 192 -7.07 -12.55 4.24
CA ARG A 192 -6.20 -13.56 3.62
C ARG A 192 -6.79 -14.97 3.68
N GLY A 193 -7.43 -15.32 4.79
CA GLY A 193 -8.10 -16.62 4.94
C GLY A 193 -9.25 -16.83 3.96
N ARG A 194 -9.92 -15.75 3.52
CA ARG A 194 -11.04 -15.78 2.58
C ARG A 194 -10.59 -15.68 1.11
N THR A 195 -9.61 -14.84 0.83
CA THR A 195 -9.24 -14.43 -0.54
C THR A 195 -7.89 -14.97 -1.00
N GLY A 196 -7.07 -15.47 -0.08
CA GLY A 196 -5.66 -15.81 -0.34
C GLY A 196 -4.74 -14.59 -0.43
N SER A 197 -5.25 -13.34 -0.26
CA SER A 197 -4.47 -12.11 -0.42
C SER A 197 -4.53 -11.21 0.82
N CYS A 198 -3.41 -10.59 1.15
CA CYS A 198 -3.32 -9.49 2.12
C CYS A 198 -2.21 -8.51 1.72
N SER A 199 -1.91 -8.45 0.45
CA SER A 199 -0.76 -7.74 -0.08
C SER A 199 -1.04 -6.27 -0.44
N THR A 200 -2.29 -5.83 -0.40
CA THR A 200 -2.63 -4.43 -0.63
C THR A 200 -2.18 -3.57 0.54
N SER A 201 -1.23 -2.70 0.27
CA SER A 201 -0.86 -1.61 1.15
C SER A 201 -1.52 -0.33 0.67
N VAL A 202 -0.81 0.78 0.69
CA VAL A 202 -1.36 2.09 0.44
C VAL A 202 -1.87 2.25 -0.98
N ASN A 203 -1.31 1.77 -2.00
CA ASN A 203 -1.71 2.00 -3.39
C ASN A 203 -1.13 0.93 -4.29
N ARG A 204 -1.76 -0.22 -4.34
CA ARG A 204 -1.10 -1.30 -5.03
C ARG A 204 -1.89 -1.95 -6.12
N MET A 205 -1.28 -2.00 -7.28
CA MET A 205 -1.55 -2.99 -8.29
C MET A 205 -0.33 -3.90 -8.36
N VAL A 206 -0.26 -4.93 -7.49
CA VAL A 206 0.88 -5.81 -7.47
C VAL A 206 0.54 -7.12 -8.14
N GLN A 207 0.97 -7.24 -9.36
CA GLN A 207 0.86 -8.49 -10.13
C GLN A 207 2.05 -9.42 -9.91
N HIS A 208 3.11 -8.96 -9.28
CA HIS A 208 4.40 -9.66 -9.21
C HIS A 208 4.75 -10.16 -7.82
N VAL A 209 4.07 -9.70 -6.80
CA VAL A 209 4.35 -10.07 -5.41
C VAL A 209 3.43 -11.20 -5.01
N ASP A 210 3.92 -12.10 -4.16
CA ASP A 210 3.10 -13.13 -3.55
C ASP A 210 1.86 -12.49 -2.90
N PRO A 211 0.64 -12.86 -3.30
CA PRO A 211 -0.57 -12.26 -2.73
C PRO A 211 -0.69 -12.49 -1.23
N GLY A 212 -0.07 -13.51 -0.68
CA GLY A 212 0.00 -13.76 0.76
C GLY A 212 0.96 -12.85 1.52
N LEU A 213 1.84 -12.10 0.83
CA LEU A 213 2.71 -11.11 1.46
C LEU A 213 1.89 -9.97 2.06
N PHE A 214 1.93 -9.84 3.38
CA PHE A 214 1.35 -8.65 4.03
C PHE A 214 2.29 -7.46 3.87
N LEU A 215 1.76 -6.33 3.43
CA LEU A 215 2.54 -5.11 3.23
C LEU A 215 2.03 -4.00 4.17
N HIS A 216 2.75 -3.78 5.27
CA HIS A 216 2.41 -2.75 6.25
C HIS A 216 2.73 -1.34 5.74
N ALA A 217 1.81 -0.40 5.93
CA ALA A 217 1.95 0.98 5.45
C ALA A 217 2.64 1.87 6.50
N ASN A 218 3.95 2.03 6.40
CA ASN A 218 4.75 2.90 7.28
C ASN A 218 4.91 4.33 6.72
N CYS A 219 3.81 4.94 6.25
CA CYS A 219 3.87 6.28 5.65
C CYS A 219 4.23 7.37 6.65
N SER A 220 3.69 7.32 7.88
CA SER A 220 3.94 8.34 8.91
C SER A 220 5.24 8.12 9.69
N VAL A 221 5.95 7.03 9.48
CA VAL A 221 7.23 6.75 10.18
C VAL A 221 8.28 7.82 9.89
N GLN A 222 8.23 8.49 8.75
CA GLN A 222 9.09 9.64 8.45
C GLN A 222 8.93 10.82 9.43
N MET A 223 7.83 10.87 10.19
CA MET A 223 7.53 11.93 11.15
C MET A 223 8.17 11.71 12.52
N ILE A 224 8.77 10.56 12.75
CA ILE A 224 9.37 10.18 14.05
C ILE A 224 10.85 9.87 13.92
N SER A 225 11.58 10.05 15.02
CA SER A 225 13.01 9.72 15.08
C SER A 225 13.23 8.20 15.08
N PRO A 226 14.40 7.71 14.64
CA PRO A 226 14.78 6.31 14.80
C PRO A 226 14.69 5.82 16.25
N GLU A 227 15.00 6.69 17.22
CA GLU A 227 14.87 6.35 18.65
C GLU A 227 13.40 6.13 19.06
N SER A 228 12.50 7.03 18.66
CA SER A 228 11.06 6.88 18.90
C SER A 228 10.50 5.63 18.22
N TYR A 229 10.93 5.38 16.97
CA TYR A 229 10.59 4.16 16.26
C TYR A 229 11.03 2.91 17.03
N ARG A 230 12.31 2.83 17.45
CA ARG A 230 12.87 1.72 18.22
C ARG A 230 12.08 1.46 19.51
N LYS A 231 11.77 2.51 20.25
CA LYS A 231 11.15 2.40 21.57
C LYS A 231 9.67 2.01 21.49
N LEU A 232 8.93 2.57 20.56
CA LEU A 232 7.48 2.51 20.57
C LEU A 232 6.87 1.69 19.41
N HIS A 233 7.39 1.86 18.20
CA HIS A 233 6.78 1.25 17.01
C HIS A 233 7.39 -0.10 16.63
N LEU A 234 8.71 -0.24 16.71
CA LEU A 234 9.42 -1.48 16.36
C LEU A 234 8.91 -2.72 17.11
N PRO A 235 8.59 -2.67 18.40
CA PRO A 235 8.02 -3.82 19.09
C PRO A 235 6.65 -4.23 18.58
N VAL A 236 5.78 -3.25 18.22
CA VAL A 236 4.46 -3.50 17.62
C VAL A 236 4.62 -4.14 16.26
N GLU A 237 5.45 -3.54 15.40
CA GLU A 237 5.70 -4.04 14.05
C GLU A 237 6.36 -5.43 14.08
N GLY A 238 7.25 -5.67 15.03
CA GLY A 238 7.86 -6.99 15.27
C GLY A 238 6.84 -8.07 15.66
N ASP A 239 5.83 -7.71 16.45
CA ASP A 239 4.74 -8.63 16.77
C ASP A 239 3.87 -8.93 15.53
N MET A 240 3.46 -7.90 14.81
CA MET A 240 2.72 -8.05 13.55
C MET A 240 3.49 -8.91 12.56
N ALA A 241 4.79 -8.63 12.38
CA ALA A 241 5.64 -9.35 11.43
C ALA A 241 5.84 -10.83 11.80
N ARG A 242 5.79 -11.20 13.07
CA ARG A 242 5.80 -12.61 13.50
C ARG A 242 4.47 -13.32 13.24
N ARG A 243 3.36 -12.60 13.37
CA ARG A 243 2.00 -13.17 13.24
C ARG A 243 1.52 -13.27 11.80
N ILE A 244 1.98 -12.37 10.91
CA ILE A 244 1.61 -12.37 9.49
C ILE A 244 2.88 -12.56 8.66
N GLN A 245 3.15 -13.78 8.24
CA GLN A 245 4.26 -14.10 7.33
C GLN A 245 3.70 -14.56 5.97
N PRO A 246 4.38 -14.24 4.85
CA PRO A 246 5.52 -13.32 4.70
C PRO A 246 5.15 -11.85 4.95
N TYR A 247 6.11 -11.05 5.40
CA TYR A 247 5.91 -9.65 5.80
C TYR A 247 6.75 -8.69 4.97
N GLY A 248 6.18 -7.55 4.63
CA GLY A 248 6.85 -6.45 3.94
C GLY A 248 6.43 -5.10 4.51
N ILE A 249 7.20 -4.08 4.18
CA ILE A 249 6.99 -2.71 4.64
C ILE A 249 6.94 -1.76 3.45
N HIS A 250 5.86 -0.99 3.35
CA HIS A 250 5.79 0.16 2.48
C HIS A 250 6.23 1.41 3.24
N HIS A 251 7.44 1.90 2.97
CA HIS A 251 7.97 3.13 3.54
C HIS A 251 7.82 4.28 2.54
N CYS A 252 6.87 5.16 2.80
CA CYS A 252 6.48 6.23 1.86
C CYS A 252 7.46 7.42 1.84
N GLY A 253 8.15 7.64 2.96
CA GLY A 253 9.02 8.81 3.16
C GLY A 253 10.38 8.71 2.49
N ASP A 254 11.11 9.81 2.54
CA ASP A 254 12.45 9.98 1.95
C ASP A 254 13.61 9.52 2.86
N ASN A 255 13.29 8.93 3.99
CA ASN A 255 14.25 8.61 5.05
C ASN A 255 14.36 7.12 5.40
N LEU A 256 13.94 6.21 4.50
CA LEU A 256 14.03 4.77 4.75
C LEU A 256 15.44 4.36 5.19
N HIS A 257 16.48 4.89 4.58
CA HIS A 257 17.86 4.59 4.91
C HIS A 257 18.23 4.86 6.39
N ARG A 258 17.55 5.80 7.06
CA ARG A 258 17.76 6.08 8.50
C ARG A 258 17.09 5.05 9.41
N ILE A 259 16.00 4.44 8.93
CA ILE A 259 15.24 3.43 9.69
C ILE A 259 15.68 2.00 9.31
N ALA A 260 16.30 1.82 8.15
CA ALA A 260 16.71 0.52 7.61
C ALA A 260 17.50 -0.37 8.61
N PRO A 261 18.41 0.16 9.44
CA PRO A 261 19.06 -0.67 10.48
C PRO A 261 18.09 -1.26 11.50
N LEU A 262 16.96 -0.58 11.77
CA LEU A 262 15.91 -1.07 12.66
C LEU A 262 14.99 -2.06 11.93
N TYR A 263 14.72 -1.82 10.65
CA TYR A 263 13.99 -2.76 9.81
C TYR A 263 14.74 -4.10 9.67
N ALA A 264 16.06 -4.11 9.70
CA ALA A 264 16.86 -5.33 9.69
C ALA A 264 16.64 -6.25 10.92
N GLU A 265 16.04 -5.73 11.99
CA GLU A 265 15.67 -6.51 13.19
C GLU A 265 14.32 -7.26 12.99
N LEU A 266 13.59 -6.96 11.91
CA LEU A 266 12.29 -7.55 11.60
C LEU A 266 12.41 -8.71 10.59
N PRO A 267 11.55 -9.73 10.66
CA PRO A 267 11.50 -10.79 9.66
C PRO A 267 10.76 -10.31 8.38
N ALA A 268 11.12 -9.12 7.88
CA ALA A 268 10.53 -8.52 6.70
C ALA A 268 11.43 -8.76 5.48
N ILE A 269 10.82 -9.13 4.35
CA ILE A 269 11.55 -9.54 3.13
C ILE A 269 11.32 -8.61 1.94
N PHE A 270 10.41 -7.66 2.05
CA PHE A 270 10.03 -6.74 0.99
C PHE A 270 9.93 -5.31 1.53
N TYR A 271 10.48 -4.36 0.79
CA TYR A 271 10.39 -2.94 1.14
C TYR A 271 9.98 -2.10 -0.06
N GLY A 272 8.86 -1.37 0.05
CA GLY A 272 8.57 -0.24 -0.83
C GLY A 272 9.44 0.93 -0.43
N VAL A 273 10.43 1.26 -1.25
CA VAL A 273 11.43 2.30 -0.94
C VAL A 273 10.92 3.64 -1.42
N GLY A 274 10.58 4.53 -0.47
CA GLY A 274 10.07 5.87 -0.75
C GLY A 274 11.05 6.72 -1.57
N TRP A 275 10.51 7.50 -2.50
CA TRP A 275 11.29 8.38 -3.34
C TRP A 275 12.05 9.42 -2.50
N GLY A 276 13.31 9.68 -2.85
CA GLY A 276 14.22 10.54 -2.06
C GLY A 276 15.04 9.80 -1.01
N SER A 277 14.73 8.54 -0.70
CA SER A 277 15.58 7.71 0.16
C SER A 277 16.92 7.39 -0.49
N ASP A 278 18.00 7.36 0.31
CA ASP A 278 19.29 6.85 -0.16
C ASP A 278 19.19 5.30 -0.29
N VAL A 279 19.01 4.85 -1.52
CA VAL A 279 18.80 3.44 -1.84
C VAL A 279 20.05 2.61 -1.55
N ALA A 280 21.24 3.15 -1.81
CA ALA A 280 22.50 2.45 -1.58
C ALA A 280 22.77 2.22 -0.08
N LEU A 281 22.53 3.23 0.76
CA LEU A 281 22.62 3.09 2.22
C LEU A 281 21.56 2.13 2.74
N ALA A 282 20.34 2.20 2.24
CA ALA A 282 19.28 1.26 2.62
C ALA A 282 19.66 -0.18 2.27
N ARG A 283 20.23 -0.41 1.08
CA ARG A 283 20.69 -1.73 0.64
C ARG A 283 21.79 -2.29 1.52
N GLN A 284 22.71 -1.45 2.02
CA GLN A 284 23.75 -1.91 2.96
C GLN A 284 23.15 -2.48 4.26
N ALA A 285 22.06 -1.87 4.75
CA ALA A 285 21.39 -2.33 5.97
C ALA A 285 20.46 -3.55 5.70
N LEU A 286 19.92 -3.69 4.48
CA LEU A 286 18.93 -4.69 4.09
C LEU A 286 19.41 -5.46 2.84
N PRO A 287 20.55 -6.20 2.91
CA PRO A 287 21.21 -6.76 1.73
C PRO A 287 20.39 -7.81 1.00
N ASP A 288 19.55 -8.55 1.74
CA ASP A 288 18.78 -9.68 1.22
C ASP A 288 17.33 -9.35 0.87
N ALA A 289 16.86 -8.15 1.18
CA ALA A 289 15.48 -7.75 0.98
C ALA A 289 15.18 -7.42 -0.49
N PHE A 290 13.93 -7.64 -0.89
CA PHE A 290 13.43 -7.12 -2.16
C PHE A 290 13.07 -5.64 -2.02
N PHE A 291 13.59 -4.80 -2.92
CA PHE A 291 13.31 -3.37 -2.98
C PHE A 291 12.38 -3.04 -4.13
N ASN A 292 11.20 -2.50 -3.83
CA ASN A 292 10.31 -1.88 -4.81
C ASN A 292 10.62 -0.37 -4.84
N LEU A 293 11.42 0.04 -5.82
CA LEU A 293 12.00 1.38 -5.93
C LEU A 293 10.97 2.37 -6.46
N ARG A 294 10.67 3.43 -5.71
CA ARG A 294 9.63 4.37 -6.08
C ARG A 294 10.18 5.59 -6.80
N LEU A 295 9.66 5.85 -7.99
CA LEU A 295 9.74 7.15 -8.64
C LEU A 295 8.78 8.14 -8.00
N SER A 296 9.14 9.42 -8.01
CA SER A 296 8.28 10.49 -7.54
C SER A 296 7.11 10.73 -8.51
N PRO A 297 5.84 10.64 -8.07
CA PRO A 297 4.70 10.95 -8.93
C PRO A 297 4.68 12.43 -9.36
N VAL A 298 5.25 13.33 -8.55
CA VAL A 298 5.39 14.74 -8.90
C VAL A 298 6.36 14.91 -10.08
N ARG A 299 7.50 14.22 -10.06
CA ARG A 299 8.44 14.24 -11.19
C ARG A 299 7.85 13.54 -12.41
N MET A 300 7.14 12.43 -12.23
CA MET A 300 6.42 11.77 -13.33
C MET A 300 5.41 12.70 -14.02
N LEU A 301 4.82 13.64 -13.28
CA LEU A 301 3.90 14.64 -13.82
C LEU A 301 4.62 15.81 -14.51
N GLN A 302 5.78 16.26 -14.00
CA GLN A 302 6.36 17.57 -14.32
C GLN A 302 7.69 17.51 -15.10
N ALA A 303 8.43 16.40 -14.98
CA ALA A 303 9.74 16.26 -15.60
C ALA A 303 9.62 15.85 -17.07
N THR A 304 10.73 15.99 -17.79
CA THR A 304 10.85 15.49 -19.18
C THR A 304 11.09 13.98 -19.19
N PRO A 305 10.82 13.28 -20.32
CA PRO A 305 11.13 11.86 -20.47
C PRO A 305 12.61 11.52 -20.20
N ASP A 306 13.54 12.37 -20.62
CA ASP A 306 14.98 12.17 -20.39
C ASP A 306 15.33 12.25 -18.91
N GLU A 307 14.72 13.16 -18.16
CA GLU A 307 14.90 13.26 -16.70
C GLU A 307 14.31 12.05 -15.99
N ILE A 308 13.13 11.55 -16.40
CA ILE A 308 12.54 10.32 -15.84
C ILE A 308 13.41 9.10 -16.15
N ALA A 309 13.97 9.04 -17.35
CA ALA A 309 14.92 7.99 -17.71
C ALA A 309 16.16 8.01 -16.79
N ALA A 310 16.74 9.20 -16.57
CA ALA A 310 17.89 9.38 -15.68
C ALA A 310 17.56 9.04 -14.22
N ASP A 311 16.39 9.47 -13.69
CA ASP A 311 15.92 9.13 -12.34
C ASP A 311 15.76 7.61 -12.18
N THR A 312 15.17 6.94 -13.17
CA THR A 312 14.97 5.48 -13.16
C THR A 312 16.30 4.75 -13.17
N GLU A 313 17.23 5.15 -14.04
CA GLU A 313 18.56 4.55 -14.12
C GLU A 313 19.35 4.74 -12.83
N GLY A 314 19.30 5.94 -12.24
CA GLY A 314 19.94 6.23 -10.95
C GLY A 314 19.43 5.31 -9.82
N LEU A 315 18.12 5.07 -9.75
CA LEU A 315 17.54 4.13 -8.78
C LEU A 315 18.06 2.69 -9.01
N LEU A 316 18.10 2.22 -10.25
CA LEU A 316 18.57 0.87 -10.58
C LEU A 316 20.05 0.68 -10.25
N LEU A 317 20.90 1.67 -10.55
CA LEU A 317 22.31 1.64 -10.22
C LEU A 317 22.57 1.61 -8.70
N ALA A 318 21.72 2.27 -7.92
CA ALA A 318 21.82 2.32 -6.46
C ALA A 318 21.24 1.07 -5.76
N ALA A 319 20.37 0.32 -6.45
CA ALA A 319 19.60 -0.76 -5.82
C ALA A 319 20.44 -2.00 -5.43
N GLY A 320 21.63 -2.18 -6.01
CA GLY A 320 22.44 -3.40 -5.84
C GLY A 320 21.91 -4.52 -6.75
N PRO A 321 21.79 -5.78 -6.28
CA PRO A 321 21.38 -6.87 -7.15
C PRO A 321 19.95 -6.67 -7.67
N LEU A 322 19.79 -6.59 -8.99
CA LEU A 322 18.51 -6.29 -9.65
C LEU A 322 17.52 -7.46 -9.58
N GLU A 323 17.99 -8.66 -9.29
CA GLU A 323 17.15 -9.83 -8.98
C GLU A 323 16.28 -9.61 -7.73
N ARG A 324 16.66 -8.65 -6.89
CA ARG A 324 15.97 -8.25 -5.67
C ARG A 324 15.43 -6.82 -5.77
N ALA A 325 15.12 -6.37 -6.97
CA ALA A 325 14.58 -5.04 -7.20
C ALA A 325 13.39 -5.05 -8.15
N GLY A 326 12.51 -4.09 -7.96
CA GLY A 326 11.45 -3.71 -8.89
C GLY A 326 11.35 -2.18 -8.93
N VAL A 327 10.65 -1.65 -9.89
CA VAL A 327 10.41 -0.21 -10.05
C VAL A 327 8.92 0.06 -9.94
N CYS A 328 8.54 1.12 -9.26
CA CYS A 328 7.14 1.52 -9.23
C CYS A 328 6.96 3.04 -9.25
N CYS A 329 5.83 3.47 -9.75
CA CYS A 329 5.29 4.79 -9.49
C CYS A 329 3.85 4.66 -9.03
N ILE A 330 3.55 5.16 -7.86
CA ILE A 330 2.21 5.16 -7.27
C ILE A 330 1.75 6.59 -7.04
N ASN A 331 0.42 6.79 -7.00
CA ASN A 331 -0.22 8.10 -6.93
C ASN A 331 -0.01 8.97 -8.19
N MET A 332 0.03 8.36 -9.36
CA MET A 332 0.10 9.14 -10.60
C MET A 332 -1.23 9.85 -10.85
N ASP A 333 -1.12 11.16 -11.03
CA ASP A 333 -2.27 12.04 -11.26
C ASP A 333 -2.68 12.11 -12.73
N TYR A 334 -3.91 12.60 -12.96
CA TYR A 334 -4.35 13.00 -14.28
C TYR A 334 -3.42 14.07 -14.86
N GLY A 335 -3.03 13.89 -16.11
CA GLY A 335 -2.06 14.76 -16.79
C GLY A 335 -0.61 14.25 -16.73
N THR A 336 -0.32 13.17 -16.00
CA THR A 336 1.00 12.51 -16.14
C THR A 336 1.21 12.13 -17.61
N PRO A 337 2.30 12.63 -18.27
CA PRO A 337 2.56 12.33 -19.68
C PRO A 337 2.83 10.84 -19.90
N ASP A 338 2.22 10.26 -20.92
CA ASP A 338 2.50 8.87 -21.30
C ASP A 338 3.96 8.67 -21.66
N ASP A 339 4.60 9.64 -22.30
CA ASP A 339 6.03 9.60 -22.65
C ASP A 339 6.92 9.37 -21.43
N ASN A 340 6.56 9.90 -20.26
CA ASN A 340 7.29 9.68 -19.01
C ASN A 340 7.12 8.22 -18.52
N ILE A 341 5.93 7.65 -18.70
CA ILE A 341 5.69 6.23 -18.39
C ILE A 341 6.53 5.35 -19.32
N TYR A 342 6.49 5.63 -20.63
CA TYR A 342 7.30 4.90 -21.60
C TYR A 342 8.80 5.05 -21.34
N ALA A 343 9.30 6.23 -20.97
CA ALA A 343 10.71 6.46 -20.65
C ALA A 343 11.18 5.58 -19.48
N MET A 344 10.40 5.50 -18.42
CA MET A 344 10.68 4.60 -17.29
C MET A 344 10.75 3.12 -17.75
N PHE A 345 9.75 2.64 -18.52
CA PHE A 345 9.73 1.28 -19.04
C PHE A 345 10.90 0.98 -19.97
N GLN A 346 11.29 1.92 -20.83
CA GLN A 346 12.42 1.76 -21.75
C GLN A 346 13.73 1.54 -20.99
N VAL A 347 13.97 2.27 -19.90
CA VAL A 347 15.13 2.05 -19.04
C VAL A 347 15.07 0.64 -18.45
N VAL A 348 13.98 0.25 -17.82
CA VAL A 348 13.83 -1.09 -17.24
C VAL A 348 14.04 -2.18 -18.28
N GLN A 349 13.51 -2.02 -19.49
CA GLN A 349 13.69 -2.98 -20.59
C GLN A 349 15.16 -3.13 -21.01
N ARG A 350 15.96 -2.06 -20.99
CA ARG A 350 17.41 -2.16 -21.23
C ARG A 350 18.07 -3.08 -20.21
N TYR A 351 17.79 -2.87 -18.93
CA TYR A 351 18.36 -3.70 -17.86
C TYR A 351 17.88 -5.16 -17.91
N ARG A 352 16.64 -5.41 -18.31
CA ARG A 352 16.12 -6.77 -18.52
C ARG A 352 16.85 -7.55 -19.62
N ARG A 353 17.34 -6.87 -20.67
CA ARG A 353 18.08 -7.49 -21.77
C ARG A 353 19.51 -7.88 -21.40
N TYR A 354 20.11 -7.21 -20.42
CA TYR A 354 21.49 -7.45 -20.02
C TYR A 354 21.61 -8.32 -18.75
N GLY A 355 20.54 -8.56 -18.03
CA GLY A 355 20.50 -9.29 -16.76
C GLY A 355 19.81 -10.67 -16.82
N GLY A 356 19.42 -11.13 -18.01
CA GLY A 356 18.79 -12.42 -18.25
C GLY A 356 19.70 -13.44 -18.90
#